data_34a99239f9e354efeda6ad54e694bcca
#
_entry.id   34a99239f9e354efeda6ad54e694bcca
#
_cell.length_a   1.000
_cell.length_b   1.000
_cell.length_c   1.000
_cell.angle_alpha   90.00
_cell.angle_beta   90.00
_cell.angle_gamma   90.00
#
_symmetry.space_group_name_H-M   'P 1'
#
loop_
_entity.id
_entity.type
_entity.pdbx_description
1 polymer ?
#
loop_
_entity_poly.entity_id
_entity_poly.type
_entity_poly.pdbx_seq_one_letter_code
_entity_poly.pdbx_strand_id
1 'polypeptide(L)'
;MRTFLRTIVFGTVLAALGTVHLGAQAVDPVVGTWELNIAKSKFGRGPGPKSETRTYVVAGNEIKGTSNGVAADGKPTSAQWTVGYDGKDRPITGLADVDSLSLKRINAFTVESTQKKAGKVVARGRRVISKDGKVMTITTKGTNANGQAFNNMEVFDKR
;
A
#
# COMPACT_ATOMS: atom_id res chain seq x y z
N MET A 1 -78.13 -33.78 -18.36
CA MET A 1 -76.69 -33.85 -18.74
C MET A 1 -76.08 -32.48 -18.52
N ARG A 2 -75.27 -32.30 -17.46
CA ARG A 2 -74.59 -31.02 -17.16
C ARG A 2 -73.10 -31.23 -17.36
N THR A 3 -72.55 -30.57 -18.40
CA THR A 3 -71.15 -30.62 -18.76
C THR A 3 -70.39 -29.58 -17.94
N PHE A 4 -69.47 -30.02 -17.10
CA PHE A 4 -68.55 -29.11 -16.35
C PHE A 4 -67.33 -28.80 -17.19
N LEU A 5 -67.17 -27.53 -17.52
CA LEU A 5 -65.99 -26.97 -18.19
C LEU A 5 -64.91 -26.68 -17.12
N ARG A 6 -63.79 -27.40 -17.15
CA ARG A 6 -62.62 -27.14 -16.25
C ARG A 6 -61.69 -26.13 -16.95
N THR A 7 -61.65 -24.95 -16.38
CA THR A 7 -60.67 -23.91 -16.80
C THR A 7 -59.33 -24.21 -16.14
N ILE A 8 -58.29 -24.51 -16.93
CA ILE A 8 -56.92 -24.65 -16.46
C ILE A 8 -56.26 -23.27 -16.55
N VAL A 9 -55.90 -22.68 -15.40
CA VAL A 9 -55.11 -21.44 -15.33
C VAL A 9 -53.64 -21.81 -15.35
N PHE A 10 -52.97 -21.49 -16.43
CA PHE A 10 -51.50 -21.57 -16.52
C PHE A 10 -50.90 -20.34 -15.80
N GLY A 11 -50.31 -20.54 -14.62
CA GLY A 11 -49.55 -19.55 -13.93
C GLY A 11 -48.13 -19.47 -14.53
N THR A 12 -47.81 -18.35 -15.16
CA THR A 12 -46.45 -18.07 -15.67
C THR A 12 -45.60 -17.59 -14.48
N VAL A 13 -44.66 -18.42 -14.04
CA VAL A 13 -43.65 -18.02 -13.04
C VAL A 13 -42.54 -17.24 -13.77
N LEU A 14 -42.50 -15.95 -13.57
CA LEU A 14 -41.44 -15.08 -14.11
C LEU A 14 -40.23 -15.18 -13.13
N ALA A 15 -39.23 -15.98 -13.49
CA ALA A 15 -37.95 -16.05 -12.76
C ALA A 15 -37.15 -14.80 -13.07
N ALA A 16 -37.10 -13.86 -12.14
CA ALA A 16 -36.19 -12.71 -12.18
C ALA A 16 -34.74 -13.19 -11.93
N LEU A 17 -33.97 -13.34 -12.99
CA LEU A 17 -32.52 -13.55 -12.95
C LEU A 17 -31.86 -12.24 -12.49
N GLY A 18 -31.63 -12.12 -11.18
CA GLY A 18 -30.82 -11.07 -10.60
C GLY A 18 -29.37 -11.19 -11.10
N THR A 19 -28.89 -10.26 -11.92
CA THR A 19 -27.48 -10.16 -12.30
C THR A 19 -26.69 -9.69 -11.08
N VAL A 20 -25.97 -10.62 -10.45
CA VAL A 20 -24.97 -10.27 -9.43
C VAL A 20 -23.82 -9.61 -10.16
N HIS A 21 -23.74 -8.28 -10.10
CA HIS A 21 -22.57 -7.54 -10.53
C HIS A 21 -21.46 -7.80 -9.50
N LEU A 22 -20.60 -8.78 -9.77
CA LEU A 22 -19.29 -8.84 -9.10
C LEU A 22 -18.51 -7.61 -9.57
N GLY A 23 -18.60 -6.53 -8.83
CA GLY A 23 -17.73 -5.37 -9.02
C GLY A 23 -16.27 -5.84 -8.85
N ALA A 24 -15.50 -5.84 -9.94
CA ALA A 24 -14.07 -6.07 -9.86
C ALA A 24 -13.48 -5.02 -8.91
N GLN A 25 -13.00 -5.46 -7.76
CA GLN A 25 -12.38 -4.57 -6.78
C GLN A 25 -11.14 -3.98 -7.46
N ALA A 26 -11.10 -2.67 -7.65
CA ALA A 26 -9.99 -2.00 -8.29
C ALA A 26 -8.69 -2.35 -7.55
N VAL A 27 -7.69 -2.83 -8.31
CA VAL A 27 -6.38 -3.19 -7.74
C VAL A 27 -5.77 -1.94 -7.11
N ASP A 28 -5.25 -2.07 -5.90
CA ASP A 28 -4.57 -0.96 -5.20
C ASP A 28 -3.45 -0.41 -6.09
N PRO A 29 -3.41 0.91 -6.37
CA PRO A 29 -2.41 1.53 -7.24
C PRO A 29 -0.96 1.25 -6.81
N VAL A 30 -0.71 0.92 -5.53
CA VAL A 30 0.62 0.59 -5.03
C VAL A 30 1.13 -0.75 -5.54
N VAL A 31 0.24 -1.69 -5.88
CA VAL A 31 0.62 -3.05 -6.29
C VAL A 31 1.53 -3.02 -7.51
N GLY A 32 2.63 -3.75 -7.42
CA GLY A 32 3.66 -3.84 -8.45
C GLY A 32 5.07 -3.59 -7.90
N THR A 33 6.01 -3.42 -8.81
CA THR A 33 7.43 -3.19 -8.52
C THR A 33 7.81 -1.76 -8.83
N TRP A 34 8.55 -1.14 -7.92
CA TRP A 34 8.93 0.26 -7.94
C TRP A 34 10.43 0.40 -7.75
N GLU A 35 11.08 1.18 -8.59
CA GLU A 35 12.51 1.43 -8.53
C GLU A 35 12.80 2.87 -8.11
N LEU A 36 13.68 3.05 -7.13
CA LEU A 36 14.08 4.37 -6.64
C LEU A 36 14.75 5.18 -7.74
N ASN A 37 14.21 6.35 -8.03
CA ASN A 37 14.80 7.35 -8.90
C ASN A 37 15.61 8.33 -8.04
N ILE A 38 16.90 8.08 -7.92
CA ILE A 38 17.82 8.87 -7.10
C ILE A 38 17.87 10.33 -7.58
N ALA A 39 17.86 10.55 -8.88
CA ALA A 39 17.95 11.90 -9.46
C ALA A 39 16.74 12.79 -9.12
N LYS A 40 15.57 12.18 -8.91
CA LYS A 40 14.33 12.88 -8.50
C LYS A 40 14.15 12.92 -6.99
N SER A 41 14.96 12.18 -6.23
CA SER A 41 14.84 12.05 -4.77
C SER A 41 15.66 13.10 -4.03
N LYS A 42 15.26 13.42 -2.79
CA LYS A 42 15.98 14.36 -1.91
C LYS A 42 16.11 13.74 -0.54
N PHE A 43 17.34 13.66 -0.04
CA PHE A 43 17.66 13.11 1.27
C PHE A 43 18.13 14.24 2.19
N GLY A 44 17.43 14.44 3.28
CA GLY A 44 17.65 15.58 4.17
C GLY A 44 18.94 15.46 4.99
N ARG A 45 19.56 14.27 5.05
CA ARG A 45 20.81 14.03 5.75
C ARG A 45 21.67 13.00 5.04
N GLY A 46 22.84 13.44 4.62
CA GLY A 46 23.83 12.59 3.96
C GLY A 46 23.37 12.08 2.58
N PRO A 47 24.18 11.22 1.98
CA PRO A 47 23.84 10.57 0.74
C PRO A 47 22.71 9.58 0.97
N GLY A 48 21.75 9.55 0.04
CA GLY A 48 20.71 8.53 0.00
C GLY A 48 21.27 7.15 -0.37
N PRO A 49 20.38 6.12 -0.41
CA PRO A 49 20.78 4.79 -0.85
C PRO A 49 21.27 4.83 -2.31
N LYS A 50 22.16 3.91 -2.66
CA LYS A 50 22.66 3.74 -4.04
C LYS A 50 21.60 3.11 -4.94
N SER A 51 20.73 2.29 -4.40
CA SER A 51 19.56 1.72 -5.08
C SER A 51 18.53 1.24 -4.09
N GLU A 52 17.27 1.20 -4.50
CA GLU A 52 16.20 0.55 -3.77
C GLU A 52 15.11 0.09 -4.75
N THR A 53 14.64 -1.14 -4.58
CA THR A 53 13.48 -1.68 -5.26
C THR A 53 12.45 -2.08 -4.22
N ARG A 54 11.23 -1.59 -4.36
CA ARG A 54 10.09 -1.97 -3.51
C ARG A 54 9.09 -2.78 -4.33
N THR A 55 8.63 -3.88 -3.78
CA THR A 55 7.56 -4.70 -4.38
C THR A 55 6.38 -4.77 -3.42
N TYR A 56 5.19 -4.54 -3.95
CA TYR A 56 3.95 -4.61 -3.20
C TYR A 56 3.00 -5.61 -3.83
N VAL A 57 2.46 -6.51 -3.02
CA VAL A 57 1.46 -7.50 -3.44
C VAL A 57 0.29 -7.52 -2.47
N VAL A 58 -0.88 -7.90 -2.97
CA VAL A 58 -2.07 -8.09 -2.13
C VAL A 58 -1.87 -9.33 -1.25
N ALA A 59 -2.19 -9.20 0.03
CA ALA A 59 -2.15 -10.28 1.02
C ALA A 59 -3.47 -10.27 1.83
N GLY A 60 -4.51 -10.88 1.28
CA GLY A 60 -5.86 -10.79 1.82
C GLY A 60 -6.37 -9.35 1.78
N ASN A 61 -6.72 -8.79 2.94
CA ASN A 61 -7.17 -7.39 3.10
C ASN A 61 -5.99 -6.43 3.40
N GLU A 62 -4.76 -6.91 3.35
CA GLU A 62 -3.55 -6.16 3.64
C GLU A 62 -2.63 -6.11 2.41
N ILE A 63 -1.60 -5.30 2.49
CA ILE A 63 -0.54 -5.21 1.48
C ILE A 63 0.75 -5.72 2.10
N LYS A 64 1.35 -6.74 1.47
CA LYS A 64 2.71 -7.16 1.76
C LYS A 64 3.66 -6.29 0.94
N GLY A 65 4.61 -5.64 1.60
CA GLY A 65 5.68 -4.87 1.00
C GLY A 65 7.03 -5.51 1.29
N THR A 66 7.92 -5.46 0.31
CA THR A 66 9.34 -5.77 0.46
C THR A 66 10.16 -4.62 -0.11
N SER A 67 11.29 -4.33 0.52
CA SER A 67 12.28 -3.38 0.02
C SER A 67 13.64 -4.05 0.02
N ASN A 68 14.34 -3.98 -1.11
CA ASN A 68 15.71 -4.48 -1.27
C ASN A 68 16.56 -3.42 -1.96
N GLY A 69 17.77 -3.22 -1.51
CA GLY A 69 18.61 -2.18 -2.08
C GLY A 69 20.04 -2.22 -1.58
N VAL A 70 20.74 -1.10 -1.83
CA VAL A 70 22.10 -0.87 -1.37
C VAL A 70 22.16 0.49 -0.69
N ALA A 71 22.57 0.49 0.58
CA ALA A 71 22.75 1.71 1.37
C ALA A 71 23.87 2.60 0.80
N ALA A 72 23.96 3.82 1.29
CA ALA A 72 25.00 4.77 0.89
C ALA A 72 26.43 4.24 1.13
N ASP A 73 26.65 3.45 2.21
CA ASP A 73 27.92 2.82 2.54
C ASP A 73 28.24 1.56 1.69
N GLY A 74 27.33 1.16 0.81
CA GLY A 74 27.47 0.00 -0.07
C GLY A 74 26.95 -1.32 0.50
N LYS A 75 26.43 -1.33 1.73
CA LYS A 75 25.86 -2.55 2.31
C LYS A 75 24.49 -2.87 1.72
N PRO A 76 24.14 -4.15 1.55
CA PRO A 76 22.80 -4.55 1.15
C PRO A 76 21.79 -4.21 2.25
N THR A 77 20.59 -3.80 1.84
CA THR A 77 19.46 -3.55 2.72
C THR A 77 18.27 -4.41 2.30
N SER A 78 17.51 -4.88 3.28
CA SER A 78 16.27 -5.61 3.03
C SER A 78 15.30 -5.33 4.16
N ALA A 79 14.03 -5.04 3.81
CA ALA A 79 12.95 -4.87 4.78
C ALA A 79 11.68 -5.55 4.28
N GLN A 80 10.81 -5.98 5.20
CA GLN A 80 9.54 -6.61 4.91
C GLN A 80 8.46 -6.17 5.90
N TRP A 81 7.25 -6.03 5.40
CA TRP A 81 6.08 -5.73 6.21
C TRP A 81 4.81 -6.27 5.55
N THR A 82 3.78 -6.53 6.37
CA THR A 82 2.41 -6.77 5.90
C THR A 82 1.50 -5.87 6.72
N VAL A 83 0.73 -4.99 6.07
CA VAL A 83 0.00 -3.93 6.75
C VAL A 83 -1.29 -3.59 6.02
N GLY A 84 -2.37 -3.41 6.79
CA GLY A 84 -3.63 -2.84 6.30
C GLY A 84 -3.62 -1.32 6.33
N TYR A 85 -4.71 -0.73 5.85
CA TYR A 85 -4.90 0.73 5.88
C TYR A 85 -5.80 1.19 7.02
N ASP A 86 -5.90 0.38 8.06
CA ASP A 86 -6.78 0.56 9.24
C ASP A 86 -6.15 1.42 10.36
N GLY A 87 -4.92 1.87 10.17
CA GLY A 87 -4.17 2.67 11.14
C GLY A 87 -3.61 1.86 12.31
N LYS A 88 -3.75 0.54 12.32
CA LYS A 88 -3.19 -0.32 13.36
C LYS A 88 -1.72 -0.61 13.11
N ASP A 89 -0.94 -0.67 14.19
CA ASP A 89 0.47 -1.00 14.12
C ASP A 89 0.66 -2.47 13.70
N ARG A 90 1.58 -2.68 12.76
CA ARG A 90 2.03 -3.98 12.29
C ARG A 90 3.56 -4.05 12.35
N PRO A 91 4.13 -5.23 12.58
CA PRO A 91 5.58 -5.39 12.60
C PRO A 91 6.19 -5.10 11.22
N ILE A 92 7.37 -4.47 11.25
CA ILE A 92 8.27 -4.34 10.11
C ILE A 92 9.62 -4.88 10.51
N THR A 93 10.27 -5.62 9.62
CA THR A 93 11.58 -6.23 9.85
C THR A 93 12.62 -5.70 8.87
N GLY A 94 13.89 -5.78 9.24
CA GLY A 94 15.01 -5.37 8.40
C GLY A 94 15.43 -3.91 8.54
N LEU A 95 14.71 -3.10 9.32
CA LEU A 95 15.09 -1.73 9.63
C LEU A 95 15.60 -1.63 11.05
N ALA A 96 16.77 -1.01 11.25
CA ALA A 96 17.38 -0.86 12.58
C ALA A 96 16.56 0.07 13.50
N ASP A 97 16.05 1.17 12.93
CA ASP A 97 15.41 2.26 13.68
C ASP A 97 13.87 2.21 13.68
N VAL A 98 13.28 1.16 13.11
CA VAL A 98 11.81 0.97 13.03
C VAL A 98 11.48 -0.49 13.26
N ASP A 99 10.51 -0.77 14.12
CA ASP A 99 10.00 -2.12 14.37
C ASP A 99 8.50 -2.25 14.15
N SER A 100 7.80 -1.12 13.97
CA SER A 100 6.37 -1.14 13.69
C SER A 100 5.97 -0.02 12.73
N LEU A 101 4.99 -0.33 11.90
CA LEU A 101 4.44 0.52 10.86
C LEU A 101 2.91 0.48 10.92
N SER A 102 2.26 1.63 10.85
CA SER A 102 0.83 1.73 10.59
C SER A 102 0.57 2.60 9.37
N LEU A 103 -0.46 2.24 8.60
CA LEU A 103 -0.89 2.98 7.42
C LEU A 103 -2.35 3.41 7.56
N LYS A 104 -2.64 4.62 7.14
CA LYS A 104 -3.99 5.17 7.05
C LYS A 104 -4.25 5.66 5.62
N ARG A 105 -5.28 5.11 4.98
CA ARG A 105 -5.69 5.55 3.65
C ARG A 105 -6.41 6.90 3.74
N ILE A 106 -5.95 7.87 2.98
CA ILE A 106 -6.57 9.19 2.83
C ILE A 106 -7.50 9.21 1.62
N ASN A 107 -7.02 8.65 0.49
CA ASN A 107 -7.79 8.42 -0.72
C ASN A 107 -7.15 7.29 -1.54
N ALA A 108 -7.66 7.01 -2.74
CA ALA A 108 -7.18 5.92 -3.59
C ALA A 108 -5.67 5.98 -3.88
N PHE A 109 -5.07 7.19 -3.93
CA PHE A 109 -3.67 7.41 -4.31
C PHE A 109 -2.80 7.91 -3.16
N THR A 110 -3.37 8.18 -1.98
CA THR A 110 -2.66 8.81 -0.87
C THR A 110 -2.82 8.00 0.41
N VAL A 111 -1.69 7.69 1.04
CA VAL A 111 -1.63 6.97 2.31
C VAL A 111 -0.69 7.72 3.25
N GLU A 112 -1.07 7.88 4.50
CA GLU A 112 -0.19 8.32 5.58
C GLU A 112 0.36 7.14 6.36
N SER A 113 1.59 7.26 6.83
CA SER A 113 2.28 6.24 7.61
C SER A 113 2.77 6.80 8.94
N THR A 114 2.78 5.95 9.96
CA THR A 114 3.45 6.20 11.22
C THR A 114 4.43 5.06 11.48
N GLN A 115 5.67 5.39 11.74
CA GLN A 115 6.74 4.45 12.05
C GLN A 115 7.12 4.59 13.51
N LYS A 116 7.27 3.47 14.20
CA LYS A 116 7.61 3.43 15.63
C LYS A 116 8.82 2.55 15.89
N LYS A 117 9.50 2.84 16.98
CA LYS A 117 10.55 2.01 17.60
C LYS A 117 10.24 1.89 19.08
N ALA A 118 10.13 0.66 19.57
CA ALA A 118 9.77 0.37 20.98
C ALA A 118 8.53 1.17 21.44
N GLY A 119 7.48 1.21 20.60
CA GLY A 119 6.23 1.92 20.84
C GLY A 119 6.27 3.45 20.69
N LYS A 120 7.45 4.07 20.51
CA LYS A 120 7.59 5.52 20.32
C LYS A 120 7.57 5.87 18.83
N VAL A 121 6.85 6.93 18.45
CA VAL A 121 6.85 7.44 17.08
C VAL A 121 8.23 8.03 16.76
N VAL A 122 8.90 7.48 15.73
CA VAL A 122 10.19 7.94 15.23
C VAL A 122 10.07 8.66 13.88
N ALA A 123 9.06 8.34 13.07
CA ALA A 123 8.81 9.03 11.81
C ALA A 123 7.34 9.01 11.41
N ARG A 124 6.96 9.97 10.58
CA ARG A 124 5.69 10.04 9.87
C ARG A 124 5.96 10.24 8.40
N GLY A 125 5.19 9.56 7.58
CA GLY A 125 5.34 9.63 6.14
C GLY A 125 4.02 9.84 5.42
N ARG A 126 4.14 10.23 4.15
CA ARG A 126 3.03 10.32 3.21
C ARG A 126 3.48 9.73 1.89
N ARG A 127 2.75 8.73 1.41
CA ARG A 127 2.91 8.13 0.09
C ARG A 127 1.83 8.65 -0.83
N VAL A 128 2.24 9.14 -2.00
CA VAL A 128 1.34 9.58 -3.08
C VAL A 128 1.72 8.84 -4.34
N ILE A 129 0.73 8.26 -5.02
CA ILE A 129 0.90 7.65 -6.34
C ILE A 129 0.27 8.60 -7.36
N SER A 130 0.94 8.83 -8.49
CA SER A 130 0.43 9.63 -9.59
C SER A 130 -0.86 9.00 -10.18
N LYS A 131 -1.74 9.82 -10.75
CA LYS A 131 -3.02 9.34 -11.32
C LYS A 131 -2.85 8.30 -12.42
N ASP A 132 -1.75 8.37 -13.16
CA ASP A 132 -1.38 7.39 -14.19
C ASP A 132 -0.75 6.10 -13.63
N GLY A 133 -0.56 6.04 -12.30
CA GLY A 133 0.00 4.90 -11.59
C GLY A 133 1.49 4.65 -11.84
N LYS A 134 2.24 5.59 -12.42
CA LYS A 134 3.64 5.39 -12.85
C LYS A 134 4.68 5.93 -11.89
N VAL A 135 4.32 6.89 -11.04
CA VAL A 135 5.24 7.53 -10.10
C VAL A 135 4.71 7.41 -8.69
N MET A 136 5.55 6.97 -7.76
CA MET A 136 5.26 6.96 -6.33
C MET A 136 6.23 7.91 -5.62
N THR A 137 5.69 8.85 -4.86
CA THR A 137 6.47 9.77 -4.02
C THR A 137 6.20 9.45 -2.55
N ILE A 138 7.27 9.24 -1.79
CA ILE A 138 7.19 9.03 -0.34
C ILE A 138 7.95 10.15 0.34
N THR A 139 7.25 10.96 1.13
CA THR A 139 7.86 11.97 2.00
C THR A 139 7.87 11.43 3.41
N THR A 140 9.02 11.43 4.08
CA THR A 140 9.16 10.93 5.46
C THR A 140 9.90 11.96 6.29
N LYS A 141 9.31 12.34 7.43
CA LYS A 141 9.91 13.23 8.43
C LYS A 141 10.01 12.49 9.75
N GLY A 142 11.14 12.62 10.42
CA GLY A 142 11.34 11.92 11.68
C GLY A 142 12.63 12.31 12.37
N THR A 143 13.00 11.47 13.34
CA THR A 143 14.23 11.60 14.11
C THR A 143 14.93 10.24 14.07
N ASN A 144 16.20 10.23 13.70
CA ASN A 144 17.02 9.01 13.70
C ASN A 144 17.43 8.59 15.12
N ALA A 145 18.11 7.43 15.26
CA ALA A 145 18.57 6.91 16.54
C ALA A 145 19.51 7.88 17.30
N ASN A 146 20.18 8.80 16.60
CA ASN A 146 21.07 9.81 17.19
C ASN A 146 20.32 11.10 17.61
N GLY A 147 18.99 11.10 17.60
CA GLY A 147 18.18 12.27 17.95
C GLY A 147 18.13 13.36 16.87
N GLN A 148 18.64 13.11 15.68
CA GLN A 148 18.72 14.08 14.61
C GLN A 148 17.49 14.06 13.71
N ALA A 149 16.86 15.21 13.51
CA ALA A 149 15.72 15.33 12.61
C ALA A 149 16.12 15.11 11.15
N PHE A 150 15.26 14.45 10.37
CA PHE A 150 15.41 14.27 8.92
C PHE A 150 14.11 14.54 8.19
N ASN A 151 14.24 14.87 6.90
CA ASN A 151 13.11 15.02 5.97
C ASN A 151 13.55 14.51 4.60
N ASN A 152 13.05 13.34 4.21
CA ASN A 152 13.37 12.71 2.95
C ASN A 152 12.17 12.79 2.00
N MET A 153 12.44 12.93 0.72
CA MET A 153 11.50 12.74 -0.37
C MET A 153 12.08 11.71 -1.32
N GLU A 154 11.49 10.55 -1.36
CA GLU A 154 11.88 9.44 -2.22
C GLU A 154 10.89 9.34 -3.39
N VAL A 155 11.39 9.32 -4.59
CA VAL A 155 10.62 9.18 -5.82
C VAL A 155 10.95 7.84 -6.45
N PHE A 156 9.91 7.06 -6.73
CA PHE A 156 10.03 5.75 -7.38
C PHE A 156 9.28 5.77 -8.71
N ASP A 157 9.88 5.20 -9.73
CA ASP A 157 9.23 4.94 -11.01
C ASP A 157 8.73 3.47 -11.04
N LYS A 158 7.53 3.23 -11.57
CA LYS A 158 6.96 1.88 -11.68
C LYS A 158 7.65 1.12 -12.81
N ARG A 159 7.97 -0.14 -12.56
CA ARG A 159 8.44 -1.09 -13.58
C ARG A 159 7.29 -1.81 -14.28
#